data_932d567a742f31fd9e0979c49d08c7f3
#
_entry.id   932d567a742f31fd9e0979c49d08c7f3
#
_cell.length_a   1.000
_cell.length_b   1.000
_cell.length_c   1.000
_cell.angle_alpha   90.00
_cell.angle_beta   90.00
_cell.angle_gamma   90.00
#
_symmetry.space_group_name_H-M   'P 1'
#
loop_
_entity.id
_entity.type
_entity.pdbx_description
1 polymer ?
#
loop_
_entity_poly.entity_id
_entity_poly.type
_entity_poly.pdbx_seq_one_letter_code
_entity_poly.pdbx_strand_id
1 'polypeptide(L)'
;MLLYFIRHGDPCYDPDSLTPLGLRQAEAIGRRLARYGVDRIYASPMKRAMQTAQPAAEMLAKEIIPLDFSSEQHAWDELTLTLPDGRRVWACLNAPIQQLFASPEVRALGMRWYEHPELAFCKAGMERIARESDAWFTSLGYEPTEREGLYRAVRDNNERVALFAHAGFGSAFLSHVLGIPYPQYNQTFEHSHSCMTVIEFKTHNGLCIPRVLTMSNDAHLYHELLPVNGRPAF
;
A
#
# COMPACT_ATOMS: atom_id res chain seq x y z
N MET A 1 0.68 14.69 10.00
CA MET A 1 0.09 14.27 8.70
C MET A 1 -0.73 13.01 8.89
N LEU A 2 -1.81 12.86 8.12
CA LEU A 2 -2.51 11.58 7.96
C LEU A 2 -2.26 11.05 6.55
N LEU A 3 -1.83 9.80 6.43
CA LEU A 3 -1.76 9.08 5.17
C LEU A 3 -2.96 8.13 5.06
N TYR A 4 -3.73 8.29 4.01
CA TYR A 4 -4.79 7.37 3.59
C TYR A 4 -4.23 6.50 2.47
N PHE A 5 -3.86 5.26 2.78
CA PHE A 5 -3.50 4.27 1.78
C PHE A 5 -4.76 3.52 1.33
N ILE A 6 -5.08 3.57 0.05
CA ILE A 6 -6.29 2.98 -0.53
C ILE A 6 -5.88 1.99 -1.62
N ARG A 7 -6.30 0.74 -1.50
CA ARG A 7 -6.21 -0.20 -2.62
C ARG A 7 -7.26 0.12 -3.66
N HIS A 8 -6.93 -0.02 -4.95
CA HIS A 8 -7.90 0.13 -6.05
C HIS A 8 -9.16 -0.71 -5.83
N GLY A 9 -10.29 -0.27 -6.42
CA GLY A 9 -11.55 -1.01 -6.44
C GLY A 9 -11.45 -2.34 -7.19
N ASP A 10 -12.55 -3.07 -7.27
CA ASP A 10 -12.64 -4.37 -7.94
C ASP A 10 -12.16 -4.28 -9.40
N PRO A 11 -11.11 -5.04 -9.80
CA PRO A 11 -10.42 -4.84 -11.07
C PRO A 11 -10.88 -5.77 -12.17
N CYS A 12 -10.80 -5.28 -13.41
CA CYS A 12 -10.51 -6.05 -14.60
C CYS A 12 -9.01 -5.93 -14.90
N TYR A 13 -8.32 -7.05 -15.09
CA TYR A 13 -6.87 -7.01 -15.34
C TYR A 13 -6.52 -6.94 -16.83
N ASP A 14 -7.44 -7.33 -17.70
CA ASP A 14 -7.27 -7.27 -19.17
C ASP A 14 -8.59 -6.85 -19.84
N PRO A 15 -8.68 -5.62 -20.36
CA PRO A 15 -7.73 -4.52 -20.20
C PRO A 15 -7.73 -3.95 -18.77
N ASP A 16 -6.57 -3.41 -18.32
CA ASP A 16 -6.44 -2.81 -16.99
C ASP A 16 -7.49 -1.72 -16.75
N SER A 17 -8.43 -1.98 -15.84
CA SER A 17 -9.55 -1.09 -15.53
C SER A 17 -10.27 -1.52 -14.25
N LEU A 18 -11.27 -0.76 -13.81
CA LEU A 18 -12.24 -1.20 -12.83
C LEU A 18 -13.43 -1.92 -13.50
N THR A 19 -13.98 -2.89 -12.78
CA THR A 19 -15.30 -3.47 -13.12
C THR A 19 -16.42 -2.48 -12.78
N PRO A 20 -17.68 -2.74 -13.20
CA PRO A 20 -18.82 -1.94 -12.73
C PRO A 20 -18.95 -1.89 -11.20
N LEU A 21 -18.59 -2.97 -10.49
CA LEU A 21 -18.52 -2.97 -9.03
C LEU A 21 -17.39 -2.05 -8.54
N GLY A 22 -16.22 -2.15 -9.13
CA GLY A 22 -15.07 -1.32 -8.78
C GLY A 22 -15.34 0.18 -8.97
N LEU A 23 -16.08 0.58 -9.99
CA LEU A 23 -16.51 1.97 -10.19
C LEU A 23 -17.42 2.45 -9.07
N ARG A 24 -18.38 1.64 -8.62
CA ARG A 24 -19.24 1.97 -7.48
C ARG A 24 -18.43 2.05 -6.17
N GLN A 25 -17.47 1.17 -5.99
CA GLN A 25 -16.54 1.22 -4.84
C GLN A 25 -15.70 2.51 -4.86
N ALA A 26 -15.23 2.93 -6.05
CA ALA A 26 -14.49 4.18 -6.23
C ALA A 26 -15.33 5.42 -5.85
N GLU A 27 -16.60 5.46 -6.23
CA GLU A 27 -17.52 6.52 -5.79
C GLU A 27 -17.72 6.51 -4.27
N ALA A 28 -17.89 5.34 -3.67
CA ALA A 28 -18.10 5.23 -2.22
C ALA A 28 -16.89 5.74 -1.43
N ILE A 29 -15.66 5.36 -1.80
CA ILE A 29 -14.45 5.89 -1.16
C ILE A 29 -14.28 7.39 -1.47
N GLY A 30 -14.63 7.85 -2.67
CA GLY A 30 -14.62 9.27 -3.03
C GLY A 30 -15.49 10.10 -2.08
N ARG A 31 -16.75 9.68 -1.84
CA ARG A 31 -17.66 10.34 -0.88
C ARG A 31 -17.10 10.35 0.54
N ARG A 32 -16.46 9.27 0.97
CA ARG A 32 -15.83 9.19 2.29
C ARG A 32 -14.69 10.19 2.42
N LEU A 33 -13.80 10.25 1.44
CA LEU A 33 -12.67 11.17 1.44
C LEU A 33 -13.11 12.63 1.32
N ALA A 34 -14.14 12.91 0.55
CA ALA A 34 -14.73 14.25 0.45
C ALA A 34 -15.24 14.78 1.81
N ARG A 35 -15.78 13.88 2.67
CA ARG A 35 -16.21 14.24 4.03
C ARG A 35 -15.03 14.49 4.99
N TYR A 36 -13.93 13.74 4.84
CA TYR A 36 -12.75 13.90 5.69
C TYR A 36 -11.91 15.11 5.26
N GLY A 37 -11.97 15.47 3.99
CA GLY A 37 -11.04 16.38 3.35
C GLY A 37 -9.70 15.71 3.08
N VAL A 38 -9.14 15.96 1.91
CA VAL A 38 -7.81 15.50 1.50
C VAL A 38 -7.09 16.68 0.86
N ASP A 39 -5.83 16.89 1.23
CA ASP A 39 -5.03 17.99 0.73
C ASP A 39 -4.32 17.64 -0.57
N ARG A 40 -3.81 16.40 -0.68
CA ARG A 40 -3.14 15.87 -1.87
C ARG A 40 -3.60 14.46 -2.18
N ILE A 41 -3.80 14.19 -3.47
CA ILE A 41 -4.17 12.88 -3.97
C ILE A 41 -3.04 12.36 -4.87
N TYR A 42 -2.46 11.24 -4.48
CA TYR A 42 -1.49 10.50 -5.26
C TYR A 42 -2.11 9.19 -5.74
N ALA A 43 -1.69 8.71 -6.90
CA ALA A 43 -2.10 7.40 -7.38
C ALA A 43 -0.99 6.71 -8.18
N SER A 44 -0.98 5.39 -8.12
CA SER A 44 -0.28 4.57 -9.10
C SER A 44 -0.74 4.95 -10.52
N PRO A 45 0.15 4.99 -11.52
CA PRO A 45 -0.21 5.32 -12.89
C PRO A 45 -1.10 4.26 -13.56
N MET A 46 -1.28 3.10 -12.96
CA MET A 46 -2.13 2.04 -13.49
C MET A 46 -3.61 2.48 -13.50
N LYS A 47 -4.30 2.17 -14.61
CA LYS A 47 -5.63 2.70 -14.89
C LYS A 47 -6.64 2.42 -13.77
N ARG A 48 -6.66 1.21 -13.20
CA ARG A 48 -7.55 0.85 -12.09
C ARG A 48 -7.33 1.70 -10.82
N ALA A 49 -6.08 2.09 -10.52
CA ALA A 49 -5.79 2.97 -9.39
C ALA A 49 -6.21 4.41 -9.67
N MET A 50 -5.92 4.93 -10.88
CA MET A 50 -6.36 6.24 -11.33
C MET A 50 -7.90 6.35 -11.33
N GLN A 51 -8.60 5.34 -11.84
CA GLN A 51 -10.07 5.29 -11.83
C GLN A 51 -10.64 5.25 -10.40
N THR A 52 -9.94 4.61 -9.46
CA THR A 52 -10.38 4.61 -8.06
C THR A 52 -10.20 5.98 -7.40
N ALA A 53 -9.16 6.73 -7.77
CA ALA A 53 -8.88 8.06 -7.25
C ALA A 53 -9.80 9.15 -7.85
N GLN A 54 -10.28 8.95 -9.07
CA GLN A 54 -10.98 9.96 -9.86
C GLN A 54 -12.20 10.59 -9.15
N PRO A 55 -13.15 9.83 -8.56
CA PRO A 55 -14.29 10.43 -7.87
C PRO A 55 -13.88 11.31 -6.68
N ALA A 56 -12.85 10.92 -5.91
CA ALA A 56 -12.34 11.75 -4.82
C ALA A 56 -11.73 13.06 -5.35
N ALA A 57 -10.97 12.99 -6.43
CA ALA A 57 -10.35 14.14 -7.07
C ALA A 57 -11.39 15.15 -7.57
N GLU A 58 -12.43 14.66 -8.24
CA GLU A 58 -13.55 15.49 -8.73
C GLU A 58 -14.33 16.16 -7.58
N MET A 59 -14.72 15.39 -6.56
CA MET A 59 -15.49 15.91 -5.42
C MET A 59 -14.71 16.94 -4.60
N LEU A 60 -13.39 16.83 -4.55
CA LEU A 60 -12.51 17.73 -3.79
C LEU A 60 -11.89 18.84 -4.64
N ALA A 61 -12.14 18.84 -5.97
CA ALA A 61 -11.48 19.73 -6.93
C ALA A 61 -9.94 19.70 -6.80
N LYS A 62 -9.35 18.48 -6.73
CA LYS A 62 -7.92 18.24 -6.62
C LYS A 62 -7.40 17.51 -7.85
N GLU A 63 -6.14 17.73 -8.17
CA GLU A 63 -5.43 16.94 -9.17
C GLU A 63 -4.98 15.60 -8.59
N ILE A 64 -4.92 14.57 -9.44
CA ILE A 64 -4.29 13.30 -9.11
C ILE A 64 -2.83 13.38 -9.55
N ILE A 65 -1.91 13.26 -8.61
CA ILE A 65 -0.48 13.25 -8.86
C ILE A 65 -0.02 11.81 -9.08
N PRO A 66 0.41 11.43 -10.28
CA PRO A 66 0.89 10.08 -10.53
C PRO A 66 2.19 9.83 -9.75
N LEU A 67 2.29 8.65 -9.16
CA LEU A 67 3.44 8.22 -8.36
C LEU A 67 3.96 6.90 -8.93
N ASP A 68 4.91 6.98 -9.86
CA ASP A 68 5.35 5.84 -10.67
C ASP A 68 5.84 4.66 -9.85
N PHE A 69 6.60 4.90 -8.79
CA PHE A 69 7.14 3.83 -7.96
C PHE A 69 6.06 2.98 -7.27
N SER A 70 4.82 3.48 -7.18
CA SER A 70 3.68 2.75 -6.63
C SER A 70 2.98 1.84 -7.63
N SER A 71 3.49 1.73 -8.86
CA SER A 71 2.97 0.81 -9.88
C SER A 71 3.13 -0.65 -9.44
N GLU A 72 2.02 -1.40 -9.51
CA GLU A 72 2.02 -2.84 -9.23
C GLU A 72 2.85 -3.63 -10.24
N GLN A 73 3.07 -3.08 -11.45
CA GLN A 73 3.89 -3.75 -12.45
C GLN A 73 5.34 -3.90 -11.96
N HIS A 74 5.91 -2.87 -11.35
CA HIS A 74 7.26 -2.96 -10.77
C HIS A 74 7.32 -4.01 -9.65
N ALA A 75 6.34 -3.98 -8.74
CA ALA A 75 6.27 -4.97 -7.66
C ALA A 75 6.04 -6.40 -8.21
N TRP A 76 5.23 -6.54 -9.26
CA TRP A 76 5.03 -7.82 -9.94
C TRP A 76 6.32 -8.36 -10.54
N ASP A 77 7.11 -7.51 -11.19
CA ASP A 77 8.37 -7.94 -11.82
C ASP A 77 9.43 -8.35 -10.80
N GLU A 78 9.41 -7.77 -9.61
CA GLU A 78 10.44 -7.92 -8.59
C GLU A 78 10.07 -8.90 -7.46
N LEU A 79 8.77 -9.11 -7.16
CA LEU A 79 8.31 -9.88 -6.01
C LEU A 79 7.50 -11.14 -6.42
N THR A 80 7.62 -11.58 -7.66
CA THR A 80 7.02 -12.83 -8.14
C THR A 80 8.08 -13.89 -8.40
N LEU A 81 7.64 -15.14 -8.47
CA LEU A 81 8.46 -16.27 -8.90
C LEU A 81 7.79 -17.00 -10.06
N THR A 82 8.59 -17.66 -10.88
CA THR A 82 8.10 -18.50 -11.96
C THR A 82 8.05 -19.95 -11.49
N LEU A 83 6.89 -20.56 -11.55
CA LEU A 83 6.67 -21.97 -11.23
C LEU A 83 7.25 -22.88 -12.31
N PRO A 84 7.47 -24.19 -12.03
CA PRO A 84 7.95 -25.14 -13.01
C PRO A 84 7.08 -25.28 -14.28
N ASP A 85 5.79 -24.94 -14.20
CA ASP A 85 4.85 -24.92 -15.31
C ASP A 85 4.87 -23.62 -16.12
N GLY A 86 5.80 -22.70 -15.81
CA GLY A 86 5.98 -21.41 -16.47
C GLY A 86 5.06 -20.29 -15.97
N ARG A 87 4.10 -20.54 -15.10
CA ARG A 87 3.24 -19.50 -14.52
C ARG A 87 4.02 -18.64 -13.53
N ARG A 88 3.80 -17.33 -13.58
CA ARG A 88 4.29 -16.41 -12.55
C ARG A 88 3.25 -16.26 -11.45
N VAL A 89 3.70 -16.25 -10.22
CA VAL A 89 2.87 -16.06 -9.02
C VAL A 89 3.56 -15.12 -8.04
N TRP A 90 2.80 -14.37 -7.26
CA TRP A 90 3.34 -13.63 -6.14
C TRP A 90 4.07 -14.59 -5.19
N ALA A 91 5.29 -14.25 -4.81
CA ALA A 91 6.08 -15.05 -3.88
C ALA A 91 5.31 -15.30 -2.56
N CYS A 92 4.67 -14.27 -2.05
CA CYS A 92 3.88 -14.32 -0.82
C CYS A 92 2.62 -15.22 -0.89
N LEU A 93 2.18 -15.62 -2.09
CA LEU A 93 1.07 -16.55 -2.27
C LEU A 93 1.53 -17.98 -2.56
N ASN A 94 2.84 -18.21 -2.67
CA ASN A 94 3.41 -19.53 -2.89
C ASN A 94 3.58 -20.26 -1.54
N ALA A 95 2.96 -21.45 -1.39
CA ALA A 95 2.96 -22.16 -0.11
C ALA A 95 4.35 -22.49 0.46
N PRO A 96 5.35 -22.95 -0.32
CA PRO A 96 6.73 -23.09 0.14
C PRO A 96 7.32 -21.78 0.68
N ILE A 97 7.12 -20.66 -0.02
CA ILE A 97 7.62 -19.35 0.43
C ILE A 97 6.90 -18.88 1.70
N GLN A 98 5.60 -19.14 1.83
CA GLN A 98 4.87 -18.82 3.06
C GLN A 98 5.41 -19.60 4.27
N GLN A 99 5.76 -20.88 4.08
CA GLN A 99 6.40 -21.67 5.13
C GLN A 99 7.78 -21.11 5.49
N LEU A 100 8.55 -20.73 4.49
CA LEU A 100 9.86 -20.09 4.69
C LEU A 100 9.74 -18.76 5.42
N PHE A 101 8.76 -17.92 5.08
CA PHE A 101 8.47 -16.67 5.78
C PHE A 101 8.17 -16.88 7.28
N ALA A 102 7.56 -18.00 7.63
CA ALA A 102 7.24 -18.36 9.01
C ALA A 102 8.44 -18.98 9.78
N SER A 103 9.50 -19.34 9.08
CA SER A 103 10.65 -20.04 9.67
C SER A 103 11.41 -19.17 10.67
N PRO A 104 12.03 -19.78 11.71
CA PRO A 104 12.86 -19.04 12.66
C PRO A 104 14.05 -18.33 11.99
N GLU A 105 14.64 -18.92 10.97
CA GLU A 105 15.80 -18.40 10.23
C GLU A 105 15.44 -17.09 9.55
N VAL A 106 14.34 -17.04 8.80
CA VAL A 106 13.88 -15.82 8.12
C VAL A 106 13.43 -14.77 9.12
N ARG A 107 12.72 -15.17 10.18
CA ARG A 107 12.29 -14.25 11.24
C ARG A 107 13.47 -13.58 11.96
N ALA A 108 14.56 -14.31 12.15
CA ALA A 108 15.76 -13.77 12.79
C ALA A 108 16.46 -12.69 11.96
N LEU A 109 16.28 -12.67 10.64
CA LEU A 109 16.84 -11.65 9.75
C LEU A 109 16.09 -10.31 9.83
N GLY A 110 14.89 -10.28 10.39
CA GLY A 110 14.09 -9.06 10.56
C GLY A 110 13.84 -8.35 9.23
N MET A 111 14.12 -7.05 9.15
CA MET A 111 13.95 -6.26 7.93
C MET A 111 14.82 -6.72 6.75
N ARG A 112 15.90 -7.46 7.02
CA ARG A 112 16.80 -8.03 6.01
C ARG A 112 16.44 -9.47 5.61
N TRP A 113 15.19 -9.87 5.78
CA TRP A 113 14.66 -11.20 5.48
C TRP A 113 15.06 -11.73 4.08
N TYR A 114 15.22 -10.85 3.10
CA TYR A 114 15.66 -11.16 1.74
C TYR A 114 17.16 -11.50 1.63
N GLU A 115 17.93 -11.44 2.71
CA GLU A 115 19.27 -11.99 2.75
C GLU A 115 19.28 -13.54 2.86
N HIS A 116 18.13 -14.14 3.16
CA HIS A 116 17.97 -15.59 3.02
C HIS A 116 18.14 -16.00 1.55
N PRO A 117 18.99 -17.00 1.22
CA PRO A 117 19.35 -17.35 -0.18
C PRO A 117 18.14 -17.58 -1.09
N GLU A 118 17.12 -18.28 -0.60
CA GLU A 118 15.89 -18.56 -1.38
C GLU A 118 14.98 -17.35 -1.58
N LEU A 119 15.21 -16.23 -0.87
CA LEU A 119 14.42 -15.01 -0.92
C LEU A 119 15.19 -13.84 -1.53
N ALA A 120 16.45 -14.06 -1.92
CA ALA A 120 17.36 -13.02 -2.43
C ALA A 120 16.82 -12.36 -3.72
N PHE A 121 15.96 -13.03 -4.48
CA PHE A 121 15.34 -12.45 -5.67
C PHE A 121 14.43 -11.26 -5.37
N CYS A 122 13.88 -11.16 -4.15
CA CYS A 122 13.06 -10.03 -3.72
C CYS A 122 13.87 -8.79 -3.34
N LYS A 123 15.18 -8.91 -3.12
CA LYS A 123 16.02 -7.86 -2.56
C LYS A 123 15.94 -6.55 -3.34
N ALA A 124 16.17 -6.61 -4.65
CA ALA A 124 16.19 -5.41 -5.49
C ALA A 124 14.85 -4.65 -5.43
N GLY A 125 13.72 -5.36 -5.47
CA GLY A 125 12.39 -4.77 -5.37
C GLY A 125 12.12 -4.13 -4.03
N MET A 126 12.48 -4.80 -2.93
CA MET A 126 12.30 -4.26 -1.58
C MET A 126 13.16 -3.01 -1.35
N GLU A 127 14.43 -3.03 -1.77
CA GLU A 127 15.34 -1.89 -1.66
C GLU A 127 14.89 -0.71 -2.55
N ARG A 128 14.35 -0.98 -3.75
CA ARG A 128 13.76 0.07 -4.59
C ARG A 128 12.56 0.72 -3.91
N ILE A 129 11.60 -0.10 -3.44
CA ILE A 129 10.39 0.42 -2.77
C ILE A 129 10.78 1.23 -1.53
N ALA A 130 11.73 0.76 -0.73
CA ALA A 130 12.23 1.48 0.44
C ALA A 130 12.79 2.85 0.04
N ARG A 131 13.75 2.89 -0.88
CA ARG A 131 14.41 4.12 -1.33
C ARG A 131 13.42 5.13 -1.90
N GLU A 132 12.51 4.70 -2.77
CA GLU A 132 11.52 5.60 -3.40
C GLU A 132 10.48 6.09 -2.38
N SER A 133 10.09 5.23 -1.43
CA SER A 133 9.21 5.62 -0.32
C SER A 133 9.85 6.68 0.55
N ASP A 134 11.12 6.50 0.91
CA ASP A 134 11.88 7.45 1.74
C ASP A 134 12.06 8.80 1.02
N ALA A 135 12.33 8.78 -0.28
CA ALA A 135 12.40 10.00 -1.10
C ALA A 135 11.04 10.73 -1.12
N TRP A 136 9.94 9.97 -1.27
CA TRP A 136 8.60 10.56 -1.24
C TRP A 136 8.26 11.15 0.14
N PHE A 137 8.52 10.42 1.25
CA PHE A 137 8.29 10.93 2.59
C PHE A 137 9.17 12.14 2.93
N THR A 138 10.41 12.17 2.46
CA THR A 138 11.30 13.34 2.57
C THR A 138 10.66 14.57 1.91
N SER A 139 10.05 14.42 0.73
CA SER A 139 9.30 15.50 0.08
C SER A 139 8.10 16.00 0.88
N LEU A 140 7.53 15.13 1.73
CA LEU A 140 6.43 15.44 2.65
C LEU A 140 6.93 15.96 4.01
N GLY A 141 8.25 16.04 4.24
CA GLY A 141 8.85 16.57 5.47
C GLY A 141 9.19 15.51 6.52
N TYR A 142 9.32 14.25 6.12
CA TYR A 142 9.70 13.14 7.00
C TYR A 142 10.93 12.42 6.43
N GLU A 143 12.09 12.69 7.00
CA GLU A 143 13.34 12.01 6.63
C GLU A 143 13.48 10.68 7.36
N PRO A 144 13.86 9.59 6.67
CA PRO A 144 14.14 8.32 7.31
C PRO A 144 15.32 8.47 8.28
N THR A 145 15.36 7.63 9.32
CA THR A 145 16.50 7.51 10.22
C THR A 145 17.19 6.15 10.00
N GLU A 146 18.27 5.88 10.73
CA GLU A 146 18.94 4.56 10.71
C GLU A 146 18.05 3.45 11.27
N ARG A 147 17.01 3.81 12.05
CA ARG A 147 16.06 2.87 12.62
C ARG A 147 14.83 2.77 11.74
N GLU A 148 14.49 1.56 11.34
CA GLU A 148 13.31 1.26 10.53
C GLU A 148 12.01 1.72 11.23
N GLY A 149 11.10 2.30 10.46
CA GLY A 149 9.81 2.81 10.97
C GLY A 149 9.93 4.04 11.87
N LEU A 150 11.09 4.70 11.89
CA LEU A 150 11.31 5.96 12.62
C LEU A 150 11.76 7.05 11.64
N TYR A 151 11.06 8.16 11.66
CA TYR A 151 11.32 9.32 10.81
C TYR A 151 11.68 10.55 11.64
N ARG A 152 12.49 11.43 11.06
CA ARG A 152 12.71 12.78 11.56
C ARG A 152 11.75 13.72 10.84
N ALA A 153 10.92 14.43 11.58
CA ALA A 153 10.11 15.50 11.02
C ALA A 153 10.95 16.76 10.87
N VAL A 154 11.21 17.20 9.63
CA VAL A 154 12.01 18.39 9.31
C VAL A 154 11.16 19.63 9.10
N ARG A 155 9.84 19.45 9.04
CA ARG A 155 8.85 20.54 9.04
C ARG A 155 7.53 20.03 9.61
N ASP A 156 6.71 20.95 10.11
CA ASP A 156 5.34 20.62 10.50
C ASP A 156 4.52 20.27 9.25
N ASN A 157 3.81 19.17 9.34
CA ASN A 157 2.91 18.72 8.29
C ASN A 157 1.62 18.18 8.91
N ASN A 158 0.51 18.89 8.70
CA ASN A 158 -0.83 18.52 9.14
C ASN A 158 -1.73 18.07 7.98
N GLU A 159 -1.15 17.84 6.80
CA GLU A 159 -1.88 17.45 5.61
C GLU A 159 -2.52 16.06 5.76
N ARG A 160 -3.59 15.88 5.01
CA ARG A 160 -4.24 14.61 4.75
C ARG A 160 -3.90 14.20 3.33
N VAL A 161 -3.08 13.18 3.20
CA VAL A 161 -2.54 12.70 1.93
C VAL A 161 -3.18 11.36 1.60
N ALA A 162 -3.79 11.24 0.42
CA ALA A 162 -4.32 9.98 -0.09
C ALA A 162 -3.35 9.38 -1.11
N LEU A 163 -3.09 8.07 -1.00
CA LEU A 163 -2.35 7.27 -1.98
C LEU A 163 -3.21 6.10 -2.43
N PHE A 164 -3.61 6.12 -3.71
CA PHE A 164 -4.34 5.02 -4.34
C PHE A 164 -3.35 4.09 -5.05
N ALA A 165 -3.31 2.83 -4.61
CA ALA A 165 -2.33 1.87 -5.11
C ALA A 165 -2.88 0.43 -5.10
N HIS A 166 -2.06 -0.55 -4.79
CA HIS A 166 -2.29 -1.97 -5.00
C HIS A 166 -1.91 -2.77 -3.77
N ALA A 167 -2.30 -4.06 -3.72
CA ALA A 167 -2.02 -4.89 -2.54
C ALA A 167 -0.57 -5.37 -2.47
N GLY A 168 0.02 -5.80 -3.59
CA GLY A 168 1.40 -6.31 -3.60
C GLY A 168 2.40 -5.20 -3.28
N PHE A 169 2.31 -4.08 -3.98
CA PHE A 169 3.05 -2.86 -3.64
C PHE A 169 2.78 -2.42 -2.21
N GLY A 170 1.50 -2.34 -1.81
CA GLY A 170 1.08 -1.83 -0.50
C GLY A 170 1.64 -2.63 0.66
N SER A 171 1.71 -3.96 0.54
CA SER A 171 2.31 -4.81 1.56
C SER A 171 3.81 -4.53 1.74
N ALA A 172 4.54 -4.36 0.65
CA ALA A 172 5.97 -4.03 0.70
C ALA A 172 6.20 -2.59 1.19
N PHE A 173 5.43 -1.63 0.68
CA PHE A 173 5.47 -0.23 1.08
C PHE A 173 5.19 -0.03 2.58
N LEU A 174 4.08 -0.59 3.07
CA LEU A 174 3.68 -0.41 4.46
C LEU A 174 4.56 -1.22 5.43
N SER A 175 5.11 -2.35 5.01
CA SER A 175 6.12 -3.06 5.81
C SER A 175 7.33 -2.17 6.07
N HIS A 176 7.84 -1.48 5.04
CA HIS A 176 8.96 -0.55 5.17
C HIS A 176 8.58 0.66 6.06
N VAL A 177 7.47 1.33 5.75
CA VAL A 177 7.02 2.54 6.47
C VAL A 177 6.81 2.29 7.96
N LEU A 178 6.31 1.11 8.31
CA LEU A 178 6.00 0.75 9.71
C LEU A 178 7.16 0.05 10.43
N GLY A 179 8.26 -0.28 9.74
CA GLY A 179 9.38 -1.04 10.29
C GLY A 179 8.97 -2.46 10.72
N ILE A 180 8.00 -3.06 10.00
CA ILE A 180 7.56 -4.43 10.22
C ILE A 180 8.12 -5.30 9.08
N PRO A 181 8.90 -6.36 9.36
CA PRO A 181 9.45 -7.20 8.30
C PRO A 181 8.35 -7.71 7.35
N TYR A 182 8.58 -7.61 6.04
CA TYR A 182 7.58 -7.95 5.02
C TYR A 182 6.94 -9.35 5.19
N PRO A 183 7.70 -10.42 5.52
CA PRO A 183 7.10 -11.73 5.77
C PRO A 183 6.00 -11.69 6.85
N GLN A 184 6.28 -11.01 7.97
CA GLN A 184 5.32 -10.88 9.08
C GLN A 184 4.16 -9.97 8.70
N TYR A 185 4.44 -8.85 8.02
CA TYR A 185 3.41 -7.92 7.56
C TYR A 185 2.43 -8.63 6.63
N ASN A 186 2.95 -9.27 5.58
CA ASN A 186 2.14 -9.90 4.54
C ASN A 186 1.31 -11.09 5.06
N GLN A 187 1.84 -11.85 6.02
CA GLN A 187 1.12 -12.97 6.65
C GLN A 187 0.03 -12.53 7.65
N THR A 188 0.07 -11.26 8.09
CA THR A 188 -0.82 -10.76 9.15
C THR A 188 -1.91 -9.84 8.62
N PHE A 189 -1.59 -9.01 7.62
CA PHE A 189 -2.48 -7.95 7.15
C PHE A 189 -2.92 -8.16 5.71
N GLU A 190 -4.21 -8.00 5.46
CA GLU A 190 -4.80 -8.02 4.13
C GLU A 190 -5.22 -6.62 3.70
N HIS A 191 -5.00 -6.29 2.44
CA HIS A 191 -5.51 -5.10 1.79
C HIS A 191 -6.65 -5.51 0.85
N SER A 192 -7.90 -5.35 1.28
CA SER A 192 -9.07 -5.65 0.45
C SER A 192 -9.32 -4.56 -0.60
N HIS A 193 -10.04 -4.87 -1.69
CA HIS A 193 -10.35 -3.91 -2.75
C HIS A 193 -11.10 -2.70 -2.19
N SER A 194 -10.72 -1.50 -2.64
CA SER A 194 -11.25 -0.21 -2.20
C SER A 194 -11.05 0.11 -0.71
N CYS A 195 -10.53 -0.80 0.11
CA CYS A 195 -10.34 -0.54 1.52
C CYS A 195 -9.25 0.48 1.81
N MET A 196 -9.42 1.20 2.93
CA MET A 196 -8.55 2.28 3.36
C MET A 196 -7.82 1.93 4.64
N THR A 197 -6.49 2.05 4.62
CA THR A 197 -5.63 2.04 5.81
C THR A 197 -5.26 3.48 6.15
N VAL A 198 -5.45 3.87 7.41
CA VAL A 198 -5.14 5.23 7.89
C VAL A 198 -3.92 5.18 8.78
N ILE A 199 -2.90 5.97 8.45
CA ILE A 199 -1.64 6.04 9.19
C ILE A 199 -1.40 7.48 9.64
N GLU A 200 -1.19 7.64 10.94
CA GLU A 200 -0.86 8.92 11.54
C GLU A 200 0.66 9.10 11.63
N PHE A 201 1.14 10.21 11.10
CA PHE A 201 2.51 10.69 11.25
C PHE A 201 2.52 11.83 12.28
N LYS A 202 2.41 11.46 13.56
CA LYS A 202 2.43 12.43 14.67
C LYS A 202 3.86 12.61 15.15
N THR A 203 4.31 13.86 15.16
CA THR A 203 5.64 14.23 15.61
C THR A 203 5.67 14.45 17.13
N HIS A 204 6.70 13.93 17.77
CA HIS A 204 7.04 14.21 19.16
C HIS A 204 8.55 14.44 19.27
N ASN A 205 8.95 15.62 19.75
CA ASN A 205 10.36 16.03 19.84
C ASN A 205 11.15 15.86 18.53
N GLY A 206 10.54 16.24 17.40
CA GLY A 206 11.17 16.13 16.08
C GLY A 206 11.21 14.72 15.49
N LEU A 207 10.74 13.70 16.20
CA LEU A 207 10.68 12.31 15.74
C LEU A 207 9.24 11.87 15.51
N CYS A 208 9.05 10.97 14.55
CA CYS A 208 7.75 10.40 14.20
C CYS A 208 7.87 8.89 14.01
N ILE A 209 7.04 8.14 14.74
CA ILE A 209 6.78 6.72 14.50
C ILE A 209 5.39 6.63 13.88
N PRO A 210 5.26 6.20 12.61
CA PRO A 210 3.96 6.05 11.98
C PRO A 210 3.07 5.06 12.75
N ARG A 211 1.80 5.44 12.96
CA ARG A 211 0.84 4.63 13.72
C ARG A 211 -0.37 4.31 12.86
N VAL A 212 -0.70 3.05 12.73
CA VAL A 212 -1.91 2.61 12.03
C VAL A 212 -3.13 2.87 12.94
N LEU A 213 -4.00 3.77 12.51
CA LEU A 213 -5.26 4.08 13.20
C LEU A 213 -6.38 3.12 12.79
N THR A 214 -6.41 2.74 11.52
CA THR A 214 -7.31 1.70 11.00
C THR A 214 -6.59 0.94 9.89
N MET A 215 -6.86 -0.37 9.78
CA MET A 215 -6.29 -1.26 8.76
C MET A 215 -7.40 -1.80 7.87
N SER A 216 -7.20 -1.68 6.53
CA SER A 216 -8.11 -2.25 5.51
C SER A 216 -9.59 -2.01 5.78
N ASN A 217 -9.94 -0.78 6.19
CA ASN A 217 -11.29 -0.43 6.63
C ASN A 217 -12.22 -0.22 5.43
N ASP A 218 -13.37 -0.89 5.44
CA ASP A 218 -14.37 -0.95 4.38
C ASP A 218 -15.70 -0.23 4.72
N ALA A 219 -15.75 0.56 5.78
CA ALA A 219 -16.98 1.18 6.27
C ALA A 219 -17.77 1.93 5.19
N HIS A 220 -17.12 2.50 4.17
CA HIS A 220 -17.79 3.14 3.03
C HIS A 220 -18.50 2.12 2.12
N LEU A 221 -17.98 0.90 2.01
CA LEU A 221 -18.61 -0.18 1.25
C LEU A 221 -19.81 -0.74 2.01
N TYR A 222 -19.67 -0.94 3.32
CA TYR A 222 -20.79 -1.36 4.17
C TYR A 222 -21.95 -0.37 4.11
N HIS A 223 -21.66 0.93 4.18
CA HIS A 223 -22.69 1.98 4.10
C HIS A 223 -23.47 1.96 2.77
N GLU A 224 -22.81 1.58 1.69
CA GLU A 224 -23.38 1.52 0.34
C GLU A 224 -23.87 0.10 -0.05
N LEU A 225 -23.82 -0.84 0.88
CA LEU A 225 -24.13 -2.27 0.67
C LEU A 225 -23.37 -2.88 -0.51
N LEU A 226 -22.08 -2.52 -0.63
CA LEU A 226 -21.19 -3.04 -1.66
C LEU A 226 -20.33 -4.17 -1.12
N PRO A 227 -20.16 -5.27 -1.86
CA PRO A 227 -19.30 -6.36 -1.45
C PRO A 227 -17.81 -5.99 -1.51
N VAL A 228 -17.01 -6.70 -0.72
CA VAL A 228 -15.55 -6.63 -0.71
C VAL A 228 -14.99 -7.93 -1.27
N ASN A 229 -14.12 -7.88 -2.30
CA ASN A 229 -13.48 -9.08 -2.90
C ASN A 229 -14.48 -10.21 -3.20
N GLY A 230 -15.69 -9.90 -3.68
CA GLY A 230 -16.74 -10.89 -3.88
C GLY A 230 -17.38 -11.45 -2.60
N ARG A 231 -16.98 -10.95 -1.43
CA ARG A 231 -17.61 -11.27 -0.12
C ARG A 231 -18.59 -10.17 0.26
N PRO A 232 -19.64 -10.47 1.04
CA PRO A 232 -20.45 -9.41 1.67
C PRO A 232 -19.55 -8.48 2.50
N ALA A 233 -19.89 -7.19 2.58
CA ALA A 233 -19.26 -6.27 3.52
C ALA A 233 -19.43 -6.78 4.96
N PHE A 234 -18.40 -6.66 5.78
CA PHE A 234 -18.41 -7.14 7.16
C PHE A 234 -19.15 -6.18 8.08
#